data_eefee22897b53f6be80e143f4398256a
#
_entry.id   eefee22897b53f6be80e143f4398256a
#
_cell.length_a   1.000
_cell.length_b   1.000
_cell.length_c   1.000
_cell.angle_alpha   90.00
_cell.angle_beta   90.00
_cell.angle_gamma   90.00
#
_symmetry.space_group_name_H-M   'P 1'
#
loop_
_entity.id
_entity.type
_entity.pdbx_description
1 polymer ?
#
loop_
_entity_poly.entity_id
_entity_poly.type
_entity_poly.pdbx_seq_one_letter_code
_entity_poly.pdbx_strand_id
1 'polypeptide(L)'
;MNKNRKTIKMPVRYLMNAVLVALLFVALSYLTRNILSTYQNKVLMTVGINIILAVSLNVATGYLGQLPLGHAGFMAVGAYTCALFTKFCPLPDGVSFAIGLVLACIVAGLFGVLIGIPALRLTGDYLAILTLGFGEIIRITLNNIDDVLGFKLFYGSKGLKNI
;
A
#
# COMPACT_ATOMS: atom_id res chain seq x y z
N MET A 1 -37.68 -23.94 -10.81
CA MET A 1 -37.76 -22.51 -10.36
C MET A 1 -36.85 -21.71 -11.27
N ASN A 2 -37.44 -21.06 -12.26
CA ASN A 2 -36.71 -20.38 -13.37
C ASN A 2 -36.35 -18.95 -12.94
N LYS A 3 -35.10 -18.69 -12.55
CA LYS A 3 -34.63 -17.36 -12.14
C LYS A 3 -34.03 -16.67 -13.36
N ASN A 4 -34.88 -15.97 -14.13
CA ASN A 4 -34.46 -15.05 -15.18
C ASN A 4 -33.56 -13.95 -14.60
N ARG A 5 -32.28 -14.24 -14.43
CA ARG A 5 -31.27 -13.19 -14.24
C ARG A 5 -31.04 -12.54 -15.61
N LYS A 6 -31.65 -11.39 -15.83
CA LYS A 6 -31.29 -10.50 -16.95
C LYS A 6 -29.78 -10.22 -16.82
N THR A 7 -28.98 -10.91 -17.61
CA THR A 7 -27.54 -10.64 -17.69
C THR A 7 -27.36 -9.29 -18.36
N ILE A 8 -27.06 -8.28 -17.54
CA ILE A 8 -26.72 -6.94 -18.03
C ILE A 8 -25.51 -7.11 -18.95
N LYS A 9 -25.59 -6.55 -20.18
CA LYS A 9 -24.51 -6.64 -21.18
C LYS A 9 -23.18 -6.17 -20.57
N MET A 10 -22.09 -6.89 -20.82
CA MET A 10 -20.74 -6.62 -20.29
C MET A 10 -20.36 -5.12 -20.29
N PRO A 11 -20.51 -4.35 -21.38
CA PRO A 11 -20.14 -2.93 -21.40
C PRO A 11 -20.96 -2.07 -20.41
N VAL A 12 -22.25 -2.40 -20.20
CA VAL A 12 -23.12 -1.68 -19.27
C VAL A 12 -22.69 -1.90 -17.82
N ARG A 13 -22.20 -3.09 -17.47
CA ARG A 13 -21.67 -3.35 -16.13
C ARG A 13 -20.42 -2.55 -15.84
N TYR A 14 -19.48 -2.45 -16.80
CA TYR A 14 -18.27 -1.63 -16.64
C TYR A 14 -18.61 -0.15 -16.52
N LEU A 15 -19.53 0.34 -17.35
CA LEU A 15 -20.00 1.73 -17.30
C LEU A 15 -20.66 2.03 -15.93
N MET A 16 -21.52 1.15 -15.46
CA MET A 16 -22.19 1.31 -14.16
C MET A 16 -21.20 1.32 -13.00
N ASN A 17 -20.19 0.43 -13.02
CA ASN A 17 -19.13 0.42 -12.02
C ASN A 17 -18.28 1.68 -12.08
N ALA A 18 -17.92 2.15 -13.28
CA ALA A 18 -17.15 3.38 -13.45
C ALA A 18 -17.91 4.61 -12.92
N VAL A 19 -19.22 4.72 -13.21
CA VAL A 19 -20.07 5.79 -12.69
C VAL A 19 -20.16 5.71 -11.17
N LEU A 20 -20.32 4.52 -10.59
CA LEU A 20 -20.40 4.32 -9.15
C LEU A 20 -19.08 4.75 -8.47
N VAL A 21 -17.93 4.36 -9.02
CA VAL A 21 -16.61 4.76 -8.51
C VAL A 21 -16.42 6.27 -8.61
N ALA A 22 -16.80 6.89 -9.75
CA ALA A 22 -16.72 8.33 -9.93
C ALA A 22 -17.61 9.09 -8.92
N LEU A 23 -18.83 8.61 -8.68
CA LEU A 23 -19.77 9.19 -7.74
C LEU A 23 -19.25 9.08 -6.30
N LEU A 24 -18.69 7.93 -5.95
CA LEU A 24 -18.06 7.68 -4.65
C LEU A 24 -16.84 8.60 -4.44
N PHE A 25 -16.01 8.79 -5.48
CA PHE A 25 -14.87 9.70 -5.44
C PHE A 25 -15.30 11.16 -5.21
N VAL A 26 -16.32 11.63 -5.93
CA VAL A 26 -16.87 12.98 -5.76
C VAL A 26 -17.45 13.16 -4.36
N ALA A 27 -18.22 12.18 -3.88
CA ALA A 27 -18.80 12.21 -2.53
C ALA A 27 -17.72 12.28 -1.45
N LEU A 28 -16.68 11.44 -1.53
CA LEU A 28 -15.56 11.45 -0.60
C LEU A 28 -14.80 12.78 -0.66
N SER A 29 -14.54 13.33 -1.85
CA SER A 29 -13.87 14.62 -2.01
C SER A 29 -14.67 15.77 -1.39
N TYR A 30 -15.99 15.75 -1.53
CA TYR A 30 -16.87 16.75 -0.94
C TYR A 30 -16.88 16.65 0.59
N LEU A 31 -16.99 15.43 1.14
CA LEU A 31 -16.93 15.19 2.59
C LEU A 31 -15.59 15.68 3.16
N THR A 32 -14.48 15.32 2.52
CA THR A 32 -13.12 15.65 2.99
C THR A 32 -12.86 17.15 3.02
N ARG A 33 -13.43 17.90 2.05
CA ARG A 33 -13.22 19.36 1.98
C ARG A 33 -14.10 20.18 2.91
N ASN A 34 -15.37 19.78 3.08
CA ASN A 34 -16.39 20.66 3.67
C ASN A 34 -16.88 20.22 5.04
N ILE A 35 -16.76 18.96 5.40
CA ILE A 35 -17.46 18.40 6.57
C ILE A 35 -16.50 17.83 7.61
N LEU A 36 -15.37 17.23 7.19
CA LEU A 36 -14.49 16.52 8.09
C LEU A 36 -13.42 17.42 8.73
N SER A 37 -13.20 17.23 10.04
CA SER A 37 -12.07 17.83 10.74
C SER A 37 -10.75 17.16 10.28
N THR A 38 -9.61 17.84 10.54
CA THR A 38 -8.28 17.32 10.18
C THR A 38 -8.01 15.93 10.77
N TYR A 39 -8.53 15.64 11.95
CA TYR A 39 -8.41 14.33 12.58
C TYR A 39 -9.21 13.27 11.82
N GLN A 40 -10.47 13.56 11.50
CA GLN A 40 -11.34 12.64 10.75
C GLN A 40 -10.79 12.34 9.36
N ASN A 41 -10.17 13.31 8.68
CA ASN A 41 -9.50 13.10 7.40
C ASN A 41 -8.34 12.11 7.52
N LYS A 42 -7.51 12.22 8.56
CA LYS A 42 -6.42 11.26 8.81
C LYS A 42 -6.97 9.85 9.06
N VAL A 43 -8.03 9.71 9.85
CA VAL A 43 -8.68 8.42 10.08
C VAL A 43 -9.21 7.83 8.78
N LEU A 44 -9.89 8.64 7.96
CA LEU A 44 -10.44 8.19 6.67
C LEU A 44 -9.34 7.70 5.72
N MET A 45 -8.21 8.42 5.63
CA MET A 45 -7.04 7.99 4.84
C MET A 45 -6.48 6.66 5.36
N THR A 46 -6.34 6.51 6.67
CA THR A 46 -5.85 5.26 7.27
C THR A 46 -6.78 4.09 6.98
N VAL A 47 -8.10 4.30 7.06
CA VAL A 47 -9.10 3.29 6.70
C VAL A 47 -8.96 2.90 5.23
N GLY A 48 -8.81 3.87 4.32
CA GLY A 48 -8.59 3.61 2.89
C GLY A 48 -7.35 2.74 2.63
N ILE A 49 -6.23 3.06 3.27
CA ILE A 49 -4.99 2.28 3.17
C ILE A 49 -5.21 0.85 3.67
N ASN A 50 -5.87 0.68 4.81
CA ASN A 50 -6.15 -0.64 5.37
C ASN A 50 -7.08 -1.47 4.50
N ILE A 51 -8.05 -0.85 3.82
CA ILE A 51 -8.90 -1.53 2.84
C ILE A 51 -8.07 -2.06 1.66
N ILE A 52 -7.17 -1.24 1.11
CA ILE A 52 -6.29 -1.64 0.00
C ILE A 52 -5.40 -2.82 0.44
N LEU A 53 -4.83 -2.76 1.64
CA LEU A 53 -4.02 -3.84 2.20
C LEU A 53 -4.83 -5.13 2.39
N ALA A 54 -6.04 -5.03 2.92
CA ALA A 54 -6.91 -6.18 3.14
C ALA A 54 -7.32 -6.84 1.81
N VAL A 55 -7.64 -6.05 0.79
CA VAL A 55 -7.96 -6.56 -0.56
C VAL A 55 -6.74 -7.22 -1.19
N SER A 56 -5.57 -6.60 -1.08
CA SER A 56 -4.30 -7.16 -1.58
C SER A 56 -3.98 -8.49 -0.90
N LEU A 57 -4.14 -8.57 0.42
CA LEU A 57 -3.96 -9.81 1.17
C LEU A 57 -4.96 -10.89 0.74
N ASN A 58 -6.23 -10.50 0.53
CA ASN A 58 -7.27 -11.44 0.07
C ASN A 58 -6.97 -12.01 -1.32
N VAL A 59 -6.40 -11.22 -2.22
CA VAL A 59 -5.92 -11.72 -3.53
C VAL A 59 -4.82 -12.75 -3.32
N ALA A 60 -3.83 -12.47 -2.48
CA ALA A 60 -2.74 -13.41 -2.22
C ALA A 60 -3.24 -14.71 -1.55
N THR A 61 -4.08 -14.60 -0.53
CA THR A 61 -4.62 -15.78 0.17
C THR A 61 -5.60 -16.58 -0.70
N GLY A 62 -6.42 -15.90 -1.50
CA GLY A 62 -7.43 -16.54 -2.35
C GLY A 62 -6.84 -17.29 -3.54
N TYR A 63 -5.76 -16.78 -4.16
CA TYR A 63 -5.13 -17.42 -5.32
C TYR A 63 -3.99 -18.37 -4.94
N LEU A 64 -3.17 -18.00 -3.97
CA LEU A 64 -2.01 -18.81 -3.55
C LEU A 64 -2.38 -19.82 -2.46
N GLY A 65 -3.50 -19.65 -1.77
CA GLY A 65 -3.87 -20.48 -0.61
C GLY A 65 -2.91 -20.37 0.56
N GLN A 66 -2.12 -19.31 0.62
CA GLN A 66 -1.07 -19.07 1.61
C GLN A 66 -1.27 -17.70 2.25
N LEU A 67 -0.90 -17.55 3.52
CA LEU A 67 -1.02 -16.31 4.29
C LEU A 67 0.34 -15.58 4.36
N PRO A 68 0.66 -14.66 3.43
CA PRO A 68 1.86 -13.84 3.53
C PRO A 68 1.66 -12.72 4.56
N LEU A 69 2.09 -12.92 5.80
CA LEU A 69 1.90 -11.95 6.88
C LEU A 69 2.85 -10.74 6.80
N GLY A 70 3.86 -10.79 5.93
CA GLY A 70 4.87 -9.74 5.76
C GLY A 70 4.50 -8.58 4.84
N HIS A 71 3.27 -8.52 4.30
CA HIS A 71 2.90 -7.50 3.30
C HIS A 71 3.00 -6.05 3.83
N ALA A 72 2.85 -5.84 5.15
CA ALA A 72 3.05 -4.53 5.78
C ALA A 72 4.50 -4.04 5.66
N GLY A 73 5.49 -4.95 5.64
CA GLY A 73 6.90 -4.61 5.42
C GLY A 73 7.14 -4.04 4.03
N PHE A 74 6.56 -4.63 2.99
CA PHE A 74 6.64 -4.11 1.62
C PHE A 74 5.98 -2.74 1.47
N MET A 75 4.85 -2.53 2.14
CA MET A 75 4.21 -1.22 2.21
C MET A 75 5.14 -0.17 2.84
N ALA A 76 5.81 -0.51 3.93
CA ALA A 76 6.76 0.38 4.58
C ALA A 76 7.93 0.76 3.66
N VAL A 77 8.55 -0.21 2.97
CA VAL A 77 9.61 0.04 1.98
C VAL A 77 9.12 0.98 0.88
N GLY A 78 7.95 0.72 0.31
CA GLY A 78 7.37 1.57 -0.72
C GLY A 78 7.10 2.99 -0.24
N ALA A 79 6.50 3.14 0.94
CA ALA A 79 6.18 4.44 1.54
C ALA A 79 7.44 5.27 1.81
N TYR A 80 8.48 4.67 2.40
CA TYR A 80 9.75 5.35 2.66
C TYR A 80 10.47 5.73 1.36
N THR A 81 10.46 4.87 0.34
CA THR A 81 11.05 5.17 -0.97
C THR A 81 10.36 6.36 -1.63
N CYS A 82 9.03 6.37 -1.65
CA CYS A 82 8.26 7.48 -2.20
C CYS A 82 8.53 8.78 -1.44
N ALA A 83 8.49 8.72 -0.11
CA ALA A 83 8.68 9.88 0.74
C ALA A 83 10.10 10.49 0.63
N LEU A 84 11.13 9.65 0.51
CA LEU A 84 12.49 10.11 0.28
C LEU A 84 12.64 10.77 -1.09
N PHE A 85 12.10 10.14 -2.13
CA PHE A 85 12.17 10.70 -3.47
C PHE A 85 11.50 12.08 -3.53
N THR A 86 10.28 12.21 -2.98
CA THR A 86 9.55 13.50 -2.95
C THR A 86 10.29 14.56 -2.15
N LYS A 87 11.01 14.18 -1.09
CA LYS A 87 11.76 15.11 -0.27
C LYS A 87 13.02 15.66 -0.95
N PHE A 88 13.71 14.81 -1.73
CA PHE A 88 14.99 15.19 -2.35
C PHE A 88 14.84 15.75 -3.77
N CYS A 89 13.71 15.54 -4.42
CA CYS A 89 13.51 15.93 -5.80
C CYS A 89 12.90 17.35 -5.87
N PRO A 90 13.55 18.32 -6.53
CA PRO A 90 13.06 19.71 -6.65
C PRO A 90 12.00 19.85 -7.76
N LEU A 91 11.11 18.87 -7.92
CA LEU A 91 10.03 18.88 -8.91
C LEU A 91 8.72 19.37 -8.27
N PRO A 92 7.75 19.86 -9.06
CA PRO A 92 6.41 20.18 -8.54
C PRO A 92 5.79 18.97 -7.85
N ASP A 93 5.15 19.19 -6.70
CA ASP A 93 4.66 18.14 -5.79
C ASP A 93 3.88 17.02 -6.49
N GLY A 94 3.00 17.35 -7.45
CA GLY A 94 2.20 16.35 -8.18
C GLY A 94 3.03 15.42 -9.07
N VAL A 95 4.05 15.95 -9.76
CA VAL A 95 4.92 15.17 -10.65
C VAL A 95 5.91 14.34 -9.82
N SER A 96 6.48 14.93 -8.78
CA SER A 96 7.38 14.28 -7.84
C SER A 96 6.71 13.08 -7.18
N PHE A 97 5.46 13.24 -6.73
CA PHE A 97 4.68 12.15 -6.14
C PHE A 97 4.43 11.01 -7.13
N ALA A 98 4.03 11.33 -8.38
CA ALA A 98 3.76 10.31 -9.40
C ALA A 98 5.00 9.48 -9.74
N ILE A 99 6.16 10.14 -9.93
CA ILE A 99 7.43 9.46 -10.18
C ILE A 99 7.87 8.66 -8.93
N GLY A 100 7.72 9.24 -7.74
CA GLY A 100 8.02 8.59 -6.47
C GLY A 100 7.22 7.30 -6.28
N LEU A 101 5.95 7.30 -6.68
CA LEU A 101 5.08 6.12 -6.61
C LEU A 101 5.55 4.99 -7.55
N VAL A 102 5.96 5.32 -8.78
CA VAL A 102 6.53 4.34 -9.72
C VAL A 102 7.82 3.75 -9.17
N LEU A 103 8.70 4.60 -8.63
CA LEU A 103 9.95 4.18 -7.99
C LEU A 103 9.71 3.28 -6.78
N ALA A 104 8.76 3.66 -5.94
CA ALA A 104 8.33 2.86 -4.79
C ALA A 104 7.84 1.47 -5.21
N CYS A 105 7.07 1.38 -6.30
CA CYS A 105 6.61 0.11 -6.85
C CYS A 105 7.76 -0.78 -7.31
N ILE A 106 8.76 -0.21 -8.00
CA ILE A 106 9.94 -0.94 -8.46
C ILE A 106 10.76 -1.46 -7.27
N VAL A 107 11.04 -0.59 -6.30
CA VAL A 107 11.86 -0.96 -5.12
C VAL A 107 11.14 -2.00 -4.27
N ALA A 108 9.86 -1.79 -3.95
CA ALA A 108 9.07 -2.78 -3.21
C ALA A 108 8.96 -4.11 -3.97
N GLY A 109 8.87 -4.07 -5.31
CA GLY A 109 8.87 -5.25 -6.16
C GLY A 109 10.20 -6.01 -6.11
N LEU A 110 11.35 -5.31 -6.12
CA LEU A 110 12.67 -5.94 -5.97
C LEU A 110 12.80 -6.65 -4.62
N PHE A 111 12.39 -6.00 -3.52
CA PHE A 111 12.34 -6.65 -2.21
C PHE A 111 11.37 -7.84 -2.20
N GLY A 112 10.23 -7.73 -2.89
CA GLY A 112 9.27 -8.82 -3.06
C GLY A 112 9.87 -10.03 -3.75
N VAL A 113 10.64 -9.85 -4.82
CA VAL A 113 11.34 -10.93 -5.52
C VAL A 113 12.45 -11.54 -4.64
N LEU A 114 13.24 -10.70 -3.99
CA LEU A 114 14.35 -11.14 -3.14
C LEU A 114 13.86 -12.02 -1.98
N ILE A 115 12.73 -11.66 -1.36
CA ILE A 115 12.12 -12.42 -0.27
C ILE A 115 11.27 -13.57 -0.82
N GLY A 116 10.63 -13.37 -1.97
CA GLY A 116 9.75 -14.35 -2.60
C GLY A 116 10.49 -15.61 -3.04
N ILE A 117 11.70 -15.49 -3.56
CA ILE A 117 12.49 -16.66 -4.02
C ILE A 117 12.69 -17.70 -2.91
N PRO A 118 13.19 -17.37 -1.70
CA PRO A 118 13.27 -18.33 -0.61
C PRO A 118 11.90 -18.72 -0.04
N ALA A 119 10.95 -17.77 -0.01
CA ALA A 119 9.63 -17.97 0.56
C ALA A 119 8.80 -18.98 -0.24
N LEU A 120 8.89 -18.99 -1.58
CA LEU A 120 8.16 -19.92 -2.44
C LEU A 120 8.58 -21.38 -2.27
N ARG A 121 9.71 -21.64 -1.64
CA ARG A 121 10.16 -23.00 -1.29
C ARG A 121 9.49 -23.55 -0.03
N LEU A 122 8.84 -22.69 0.73
CA LEU A 122 8.15 -23.03 1.97
C LEU A 122 6.65 -23.08 1.76
N THR A 123 5.98 -24.00 2.43
CA THR A 123 4.54 -24.20 2.34
C THR A 123 3.87 -24.03 3.69
N GLY A 124 2.60 -23.61 3.69
CA GLY A 124 1.79 -23.50 4.89
C GLY A 124 2.33 -22.49 5.92
N ASP A 125 2.38 -22.88 7.18
CA ASP A 125 2.70 -22.01 8.31
C ASP A 125 4.14 -21.48 8.29
N TYR A 126 5.08 -22.23 7.72
CA TYR A 126 6.48 -21.79 7.59
C TYR A 126 6.63 -20.57 6.72
N LEU A 127 5.83 -20.45 5.68
CA LEU A 127 5.79 -19.25 4.84
C LEU A 127 5.29 -18.04 5.64
N ALA A 128 4.24 -18.23 6.44
CA ALA A 128 3.68 -17.16 7.27
C ALA A 128 4.70 -16.63 8.27
N ILE A 129 5.42 -17.54 8.96
CA ILE A 129 6.46 -17.20 9.93
C ILE A 129 7.63 -16.47 9.26
N LEU A 130 8.10 -16.98 8.11
CA LEU A 130 9.20 -16.37 7.37
C LEU A 130 8.85 -14.95 6.92
N THR A 131 7.66 -14.77 6.32
CA THR A 131 7.21 -13.46 5.82
C THR A 131 6.97 -12.47 6.96
N LEU A 132 6.46 -12.92 8.10
CA LEU A 132 6.33 -12.10 9.30
C LEU A 132 7.71 -11.65 9.81
N GLY A 133 8.67 -12.58 9.90
CA GLY A 133 10.05 -12.28 10.31
C GLY A 133 10.71 -11.24 9.41
N PHE A 134 10.58 -11.37 8.10
CA PHE A 134 11.06 -10.35 7.15
C PHE A 134 10.38 -9.01 7.32
N GLY A 135 9.05 -8.98 7.52
CA GLY A 135 8.32 -7.75 7.78
C GLY A 135 8.86 -7.03 9.02
N GLU A 136 9.16 -7.78 10.07
CA GLU A 136 9.72 -7.23 11.32
C GLU A 136 11.17 -6.75 11.14
N ILE A 137 12.00 -7.48 10.40
CA ILE A 137 13.37 -7.04 10.05
C ILE A 137 13.32 -5.70 9.29
N ILE A 138 12.46 -5.58 8.29
CA ILE A 138 12.28 -4.33 7.54
C ILE A 138 11.84 -3.20 8.49
N ARG A 139 10.89 -3.46 9.36
CA ARG A 139 10.41 -2.47 10.35
C ARG A 139 11.52 -1.98 11.26
N ILE A 140 12.28 -2.90 11.83
CA ILE A 140 13.40 -2.58 12.73
C ILE A 140 14.49 -1.82 11.98
N THR A 141 14.83 -2.25 10.76
CA THR A 141 15.83 -1.59 9.93
C THR A 141 15.43 -0.16 9.60
N LEU A 142 14.18 0.07 9.17
CA LEU A 142 13.68 1.42 8.87
C LEU A 142 13.62 2.31 10.11
N ASN A 143 13.34 1.76 11.28
CA ASN A 143 13.31 2.52 12.52
C ASN A 143 14.71 2.92 13.01
N ASN A 144 15.73 2.12 12.72
CA ASN A 144 17.10 2.33 13.18
C ASN A 144 18.06 2.76 12.04
N ILE A 145 17.54 3.07 10.86
CA ILE A 145 18.37 3.35 9.68
C ILE A 145 19.22 4.61 9.85
N ASP A 146 18.76 5.60 10.64
CA ASP A 146 19.50 6.81 10.96
C ASP A 146 20.74 6.51 11.80
N ASP A 147 20.64 5.55 12.73
CA ASP A 147 21.75 5.14 13.58
C ASP A 147 22.78 4.30 12.80
N VAL A 148 22.30 3.48 11.83
CA VAL A 148 23.14 2.61 11.01
C VAL A 148 23.92 3.39 9.94
N LEU A 149 23.28 4.39 9.32
CA LEU A 149 23.89 5.19 8.25
C LEU A 149 24.65 6.43 8.76
N GLY A 150 24.52 6.77 10.04
CA GLY A 150 25.17 7.95 10.62
C GLY A 150 24.61 9.30 10.11
N PHE A 151 23.57 9.27 9.30
CA PHE A 151 22.89 10.45 8.77
C PHE A 151 21.47 10.54 9.33
N LYS A 152 21.08 11.66 9.92
CA LYS A 152 19.71 11.92 10.39
C LYS A 152 18.74 12.18 9.22
N LEU A 153 18.68 11.27 8.28
CA LEU A 153 17.90 11.41 7.05
C LEU A 153 16.45 10.96 7.22
N PHE A 154 16.24 9.91 7.98
CA PHE A 154 14.97 9.18 8.08
C PHE A 154 14.16 9.49 9.34
N TYR A 155 14.79 10.12 10.35
CA TYR A 155 14.18 10.41 11.67
C TYR A 155 13.57 9.18 12.38
N GLY A 156 13.90 7.98 11.95
CA GLY A 156 13.52 6.71 12.55
C GLY A 156 12.04 6.60 12.92
N SER A 157 11.75 6.22 14.16
CA SER A 157 10.38 6.05 14.68
C SER A 157 9.57 7.35 14.75
N LYS A 158 10.19 8.53 14.62
CA LYS A 158 9.51 9.85 14.63
C LYS A 158 8.91 10.22 13.27
N GLY A 159 9.18 9.42 12.23
CA GLY A 159 8.73 9.68 10.87
C GLY A 159 9.44 10.86 10.20
N LEU A 160 9.30 10.94 8.88
CA LEU A 160 9.83 12.04 8.10
C LEU A 160 9.08 13.35 8.44
N LYS A 161 9.80 14.37 8.88
CA LYS A 161 9.26 15.72 9.09
C LYS A 161 9.40 16.54 7.80
N ASN A 162 8.44 17.41 7.54
CA ASN A 162 8.41 18.34 6.39
C ASN A 162 8.33 17.62 5.03
N ILE A 163 7.31 16.80 4.87
CA ILE A 163 6.84 16.31 3.56
C ILE A 163 5.60 17.11 3.19
#